data_aa3bf53d647db9dc3d6c67f3c4a07278
#
_entry.id   aa3bf53d647db9dc3d6c67f3c4a07278
#
_cell.length_a   1.000
_cell.length_b   1.000
_cell.length_c   1.000
_cell.angle_alpha   90.00
_cell.angle_beta   90.00
_cell.angle_gamma   90.00
#
_symmetry.space_group_name_H-M   'P 1'
#
loop_
_entity.id
_entity.type
_entity.pdbx_description
1 polymer ?
#
loop_
_entity_poly.entity_id
_entity_poly.type
_entity_poly.pdbx_seq_one_letter_code
_entity_poly.pdbx_strand_id
1 'polypeptide(L)'
;MSFRSVREKNGLSASCSEFSKYDTPFAYAALEDFSGGMMMGEIQEGKNASEIFNMEPVGGALFSTCAPAAAFSPPLAQGPVRFSCCLDGIWLFRKGNTLYAMRDGSLSVVGTAGQFTSEKTTAYPYAGGFYIVDGDMLYFLDREWNLTPVEPYIPTCYTDVSADGSVKTESEKPNLFCQYIEIVLAAEGSSTRKIPPEIAFDPSYIRIWDLAGAELGDPDFNFENGEILFFGVYSKQFRIRLKLAASDDPEKLSDTSLGILRDAVACPEKMYPLRSFAGGGFLTYGGENGMWISLLMPDPVNGFRYLTEDNIIRMNYGETITSIAEYSDGYLVFSAGTVKNMTVSTGEGETPVFEFRQFKNDFGSDMPGSVCGFDDKILFANSEGGVFYINKFGIEERDVSRHISAGIEKGAHGFFSHTAEEYAAASAVCAFGKYMLTVGDITYIWDYTAKLPASTQSHEDERKMVWTLCDSIKPSSYLVQRMRKLYYVDRTTDEIWYLSGGTSDSDAVHPRVSTAESDFGFGAEKTILGLSVRYRSSDTVTLKLSFDGVLSPYEYHLPAAGAFCTVWLRTHSHRFVK
;
A
#
# COMPACT_ATOMS: atom_id res chain seq x y z
N MET A 1 52.13 -5.92 31.57
CA MET A 1 50.78 -5.54 32.03
C MET A 1 49.77 -6.47 31.39
N SER A 2 49.06 -7.23 32.20
CA SER A 2 48.08 -8.18 31.64
C SER A 2 46.70 -7.52 31.77
N PHE A 3 46.06 -7.26 30.63
CA PHE A 3 44.70 -6.76 30.61
C PHE A 3 43.75 -7.94 30.71
N ARG A 4 42.86 -7.94 31.68
CA ARG A 4 41.75 -8.87 31.76
C ARG A 4 40.50 -8.22 31.14
N SER A 5 40.00 -8.77 30.03
CA SER A 5 38.71 -8.33 29.50
C SER A 5 37.59 -8.96 30.32
N VAL A 6 36.72 -8.14 30.82
CA VAL A 6 35.46 -8.55 31.43
C VAL A 6 34.37 -8.34 30.37
N ARG A 7 33.80 -9.42 29.88
CA ARG A 7 32.59 -9.33 29.03
C ARG A 7 31.38 -9.17 29.95
N GLU A 8 30.77 -8.03 29.89
CA GLU A 8 29.48 -7.84 30.52
C GLU A 8 28.36 -8.44 29.66
N LYS A 9 27.20 -8.72 30.29
CA LYS A 9 26.00 -9.29 29.61
C LYS A 9 25.48 -8.44 28.47
N ASN A 10 25.91 -7.19 28.36
CA ASN A 10 25.38 -6.18 27.42
C ASN A 10 26.26 -5.95 26.19
N GLY A 11 27.24 -6.80 25.89
CA GLY A 11 28.06 -6.67 24.71
C GLY A 11 29.14 -5.56 24.74
N LEU A 12 29.14 -4.70 25.75
CA LEU A 12 30.26 -3.80 26.04
C LEU A 12 31.40 -4.61 26.67
N SER A 13 32.60 -4.51 26.13
CA SER A 13 33.77 -5.09 26.76
C SER A 13 34.53 -4.00 27.47
N ALA A 14 34.60 -4.13 28.79
CA ALA A 14 35.51 -3.30 29.61
C ALA A 14 36.74 -4.12 29.96
N SER A 15 37.92 -3.57 29.76
CA SER A 15 39.18 -4.15 30.25
C SER A 15 39.72 -3.30 31.36
N CYS A 16 39.96 -3.93 32.51
CA CYS A 16 40.54 -3.29 33.67
C CYS A 16 41.90 -3.93 33.96
N SER A 17 42.92 -3.13 34.19
CA SER A 17 44.21 -3.61 34.68
C SER A 17 44.23 -3.64 36.19
N GLU A 18 44.79 -4.69 36.81
CA GLU A 18 45.11 -4.69 38.25
C GLU A 18 46.26 -3.71 38.48
N PHE A 19 46.01 -2.67 39.29
CA PHE A 19 46.97 -1.64 39.61
C PHE A 19 47.50 -1.78 41.04
N SER A 20 48.72 -1.30 41.22
CA SER A 20 49.29 -1.13 42.55
C SER A 20 48.50 -0.05 43.34
N LYS A 21 48.66 -0.02 44.68
CA LYS A 21 47.92 0.83 45.61
C LYS A 21 47.95 2.35 45.31
N TYR A 22 48.72 2.79 44.29
CA TYR A 22 48.96 4.21 43.99
C TYR A 22 48.53 4.60 42.57
N ASP A 23 48.02 3.66 41.77
CA ASP A 23 47.64 3.93 40.40
C ASP A 23 46.13 4.20 40.26
N THR A 24 45.78 5.20 39.46
CA THR A 24 44.39 5.49 39.10
C THR A 24 43.88 4.38 38.18
N PRO A 25 42.74 3.75 38.50
CA PRO A 25 42.20 2.69 37.64
C PRO A 25 41.78 3.25 36.27
N PHE A 26 42.25 2.63 35.20
CA PHE A 26 41.81 2.91 33.84
C PHE A 26 40.90 1.78 33.39
N ALA A 27 39.81 2.16 32.76
CA ALA A 27 38.92 1.22 32.10
C ALA A 27 38.84 1.55 30.60
N TYR A 28 38.70 0.52 29.80
CA TYR A 28 38.43 0.64 28.35
C TYR A 28 37.04 0.08 28.06
N ALA A 29 36.18 0.89 27.46
CA ALA A 29 34.90 0.45 26.95
C ALA A 29 34.85 0.61 25.45
N ALA A 30 34.30 -0.36 24.75
CA ALA A 30 34.20 -0.35 23.27
C ALA A 30 32.79 -0.71 22.84
N LEU A 31 32.29 0.03 21.85
CA LEU A 31 31.12 -0.32 21.08
C LEU A 31 31.61 -0.75 19.69
N GLU A 32 31.66 -2.05 19.44
CA GLU A 32 32.31 -2.63 18.25
C GLU A 32 31.31 -3.35 17.32
N ASP A 33 30.07 -3.54 17.75
CA ASP A 33 29.07 -4.31 17.03
C ASP A 33 27.72 -3.57 17.02
N PHE A 34 27.26 -3.19 15.84
CA PHE A 34 25.97 -2.55 15.61
C PHE A 34 24.93 -3.52 15.01
N SER A 35 25.18 -4.83 15.06
CA SER A 35 24.26 -5.84 14.48
C SER A 35 22.90 -5.90 15.18
N GLY A 36 22.74 -5.26 16.31
CA GLY A 36 21.46 -5.07 17.01
C GLY A 36 20.61 -3.94 16.44
N GLY A 37 21.17 -3.12 15.51
CA GLY A 37 20.47 -1.98 14.97
C GLY A 37 20.28 -0.85 15.98
N MET A 38 19.07 -0.32 16.02
CA MET A 38 18.72 0.84 16.81
C MET A 38 17.74 0.46 17.93
N MET A 39 17.89 1.11 19.09
CA MET A 39 16.96 1.03 20.21
C MET A 39 16.87 2.42 20.84
N MET A 40 15.75 3.10 20.64
CA MET A 40 15.44 4.38 21.26
C MET A 40 14.89 4.13 22.69
N GLY A 41 15.55 4.63 23.72
CA GLY A 41 15.09 4.46 25.10
C GLY A 41 16.19 4.30 26.14
N GLU A 42 15.83 3.90 27.35
CA GLU A 42 16.62 4.18 28.57
C GLU A 42 17.84 3.29 28.77
N ILE A 43 17.86 2.06 28.34
CA ILE A 43 19.01 1.16 28.55
C ILE A 43 19.18 0.27 27.35
N GLN A 44 20.35 0.32 26.76
CA GLN A 44 20.65 -0.41 25.55
C GLN A 44 21.63 -1.55 25.83
N GLU A 45 21.35 -2.66 25.20
CA GLU A 45 22.34 -3.72 25.12
C GLU A 45 23.47 -3.25 24.21
N GLY A 46 24.72 -3.59 24.55
CA GLY A 46 25.93 -3.04 23.93
C GLY A 46 26.15 -3.29 22.44
N LYS A 47 25.11 -3.71 21.72
CA LYS A 47 25.11 -3.90 20.26
C LYS A 47 24.19 -2.94 19.52
N ASN A 48 23.53 -2.03 20.22
CA ASN A 48 22.55 -1.13 19.67
C ASN A 48 23.03 0.31 19.76
N ALA A 49 22.66 1.12 18.77
CA ALA A 49 22.77 2.58 18.85
C ALA A 49 21.44 3.18 19.29
N SER A 50 21.43 4.43 19.77
CA SER A 50 20.19 5.16 20.04
C SER A 50 19.51 5.57 18.76
N GLU A 51 20.27 6.03 17.76
CA GLU A 51 19.79 6.39 16.45
C GLU A 51 20.81 6.01 15.36
N ILE A 52 20.34 5.48 14.26
CA ILE A 52 21.12 5.19 13.05
C ILE A 52 20.35 5.76 11.86
N PHE A 53 20.88 6.81 11.24
CA PHE A 53 20.28 7.43 10.07
C PHE A 53 21.13 7.21 8.83
N ASN A 54 20.45 6.85 7.74
CA ASN A 54 21.03 6.66 6.40
C ASN A 54 22.20 5.67 6.39
N MET A 55 22.19 4.74 7.31
CA MET A 55 23.20 3.67 7.43
C MET A 55 22.52 2.34 7.71
N GLU A 56 23.18 1.27 7.35
CA GLU A 56 22.75 -0.08 7.67
C GLU A 56 23.88 -0.90 8.30
N PRO A 57 23.58 -1.76 9.29
CA PRO A 57 24.55 -2.65 9.88
C PRO A 57 24.83 -3.84 8.96
N VAL A 58 26.10 -4.01 8.60
CA VAL A 58 26.58 -5.15 7.81
C VAL A 58 27.78 -5.77 8.53
N GLY A 59 27.63 -6.99 9.02
CA GLY A 59 28.69 -7.69 9.75
C GLY A 59 29.15 -6.95 11.01
N GLY A 60 28.25 -6.20 11.68
CA GLY A 60 28.53 -5.41 12.89
C GLY A 60 29.04 -3.99 12.62
N ALA A 61 29.49 -3.67 11.42
CA ALA A 61 29.85 -2.31 11.02
C ALA A 61 28.67 -1.57 10.39
N LEU A 62 28.70 -0.22 10.43
CA LEU A 62 27.69 0.61 9.78
C LEU A 62 28.21 1.12 8.44
N PHE A 63 27.38 1.00 7.40
CA PHE A 63 27.64 1.47 6.04
C PHE A 63 26.54 2.42 5.60
N SER A 64 26.90 3.48 4.87
CA SER A 64 25.94 4.42 4.29
C SER A 64 25.03 3.72 3.28
N THR A 65 23.76 4.09 3.26
CA THR A 65 22.80 3.65 2.25
C THR A 65 23.07 4.33 0.90
N CYS A 66 22.52 3.77 -0.20
CA CYS A 66 22.64 4.38 -1.51
C CYS A 66 21.84 5.70 -1.59
N ALA A 67 22.37 6.68 -2.32
CA ALA A 67 21.62 7.88 -2.64
C ALA A 67 20.47 7.58 -3.61
N PRO A 68 19.34 8.28 -3.46
CA PRO A 68 18.27 8.22 -4.44
C PRO A 68 18.64 8.93 -5.74
N ALA A 69 18.01 8.55 -6.85
CA ALA A 69 18.17 9.21 -8.14
C ALA A 69 16.86 9.31 -8.89
N ALA A 70 16.70 10.35 -9.72
CA ALA A 70 15.53 10.49 -10.59
C ALA A 70 15.42 9.29 -11.55
N ALA A 71 14.20 8.75 -11.68
CA ALA A 71 13.97 7.55 -12.47
C ALA A 71 13.96 7.82 -13.97
N PHE A 72 13.52 9.00 -14.37
CA PHE A 72 13.32 9.37 -15.77
C PHE A 72 13.94 10.72 -16.09
N SER A 73 14.60 10.78 -17.26
CA SER A 73 15.15 12.01 -17.81
C SER A 73 14.92 11.99 -19.34
N PRO A 74 14.12 12.91 -19.93
CA PRO A 74 13.39 14.00 -19.25
C PRO A 74 12.29 13.50 -18.30
N PRO A 75 11.77 14.38 -17.42
CA PRO A 75 10.62 14.07 -16.56
C PRO A 75 9.40 13.65 -17.37
N LEU A 76 8.56 12.82 -16.75
CA LEU A 76 7.31 12.35 -17.33
C LEU A 76 6.23 13.45 -17.29
N ALA A 77 5.00 13.11 -17.73
CA ALA A 77 3.86 14.01 -17.66
C ALA A 77 3.68 14.60 -16.24
N GLN A 78 3.23 15.86 -16.19
CA GLN A 78 2.93 16.51 -14.92
C GLN A 78 1.71 15.89 -14.24
N GLY A 79 1.68 15.94 -12.91
CA GLY A 79 0.60 15.46 -12.08
C GLY A 79 0.96 14.20 -11.26
N PRO A 80 0.09 13.82 -10.31
CA PRO A 80 0.37 12.75 -9.36
C PRO A 80 0.39 11.37 -10.04
N VAL A 81 1.10 10.43 -9.39
CA VAL A 81 0.98 9.01 -9.73
C VAL A 81 -0.29 8.48 -9.08
N ARG A 82 -1.27 8.11 -9.90
CA ARG A 82 -2.59 7.65 -9.46
C ARG A 82 -2.70 6.14 -9.35
N PHE A 83 -1.81 5.43 -10.01
CA PHE A 83 -1.86 3.97 -10.12
C PHE A 83 -0.48 3.40 -10.44
N SER A 84 -0.17 2.25 -9.88
CA SER A 84 1.04 1.47 -10.19
C SER A 84 0.80 -0.01 -9.93
N CYS A 85 1.04 -0.85 -10.92
CA CYS A 85 1.07 -2.30 -10.74
C CYS A 85 2.19 -2.94 -11.56
N CYS A 86 2.66 -4.11 -11.12
CA CYS A 86 3.65 -4.89 -11.84
C CYS A 86 3.15 -6.32 -12.02
N LEU A 87 3.00 -6.75 -13.26
CA LEU A 87 2.45 -8.05 -13.64
C LEU A 87 3.24 -8.61 -14.82
N ASP A 88 3.60 -9.88 -14.77
CA ASP A 88 4.34 -10.60 -15.82
C ASP A 88 5.59 -9.84 -16.35
N GLY A 89 6.32 -9.17 -15.45
CA GLY A 89 7.49 -8.38 -15.80
C GLY A 89 7.19 -7.03 -16.45
N ILE A 90 5.92 -6.65 -16.55
CA ILE A 90 5.46 -5.36 -17.06
C ILE A 90 5.11 -4.47 -15.88
N TRP A 91 5.66 -3.27 -15.85
CA TRP A 91 5.27 -2.25 -14.90
C TRP A 91 4.36 -1.23 -15.58
N LEU A 92 3.07 -1.24 -15.21
CA LEU A 92 2.07 -0.25 -15.61
C LEU A 92 1.94 0.79 -14.51
N PHE A 93 1.93 2.06 -14.88
CA PHE A 93 1.64 3.14 -13.96
C PHE A 93 1.03 4.33 -14.68
N ARG A 94 0.17 5.06 -13.99
CA ARG A 94 -0.42 6.30 -14.48
C ARG A 94 0.20 7.49 -13.75
N LYS A 95 0.75 8.46 -14.51
CA LYS A 95 1.22 9.75 -13.99
C LYS A 95 0.47 10.88 -14.69
N GLY A 96 -0.17 11.75 -13.89
CA GLY A 96 -1.14 12.70 -14.42
C GLY A 96 -2.24 11.99 -15.21
N ASN A 97 -2.48 12.40 -16.43
CA ASN A 97 -3.50 11.83 -17.31
C ASN A 97 -2.92 10.85 -18.35
N THR A 98 -1.70 10.38 -18.16
CA THR A 98 -1.02 9.50 -19.11
C THR A 98 -0.68 8.17 -18.47
N LEU A 99 -1.04 7.07 -19.15
CA LEU A 99 -0.66 5.72 -18.76
C LEU A 99 0.67 5.35 -19.43
N TYR A 100 1.56 4.81 -18.62
CA TYR A 100 2.88 4.34 -19.03
C TYR A 100 3.04 2.85 -18.79
N ALA A 101 3.78 2.21 -19.68
CA ALA A 101 4.22 0.84 -19.50
C ALA A 101 5.74 0.74 -19.64
N MET A 102 6.37 0.04 -18.70
CA MET A 102 7.79 -0.29 -18.77
C MET A 102 7.97 -1.79 -18.91
N ARG A 103 8.58 -2.19 -20.01
CA ARG A 103 8.95 -3.57 -20.31
C ARG A 103 10.43 -3.62 -20.72
N ASP A 104 11.19 -4.56 -20.18
CA ASP A 104 12.62 -4.79 -20.51
C ASP A 104 13.48 -3.51 -20.50
N GLY A 105 13.14 -2.57 -19.59
CA GLY A 105 13.84 -1.29 -19.46
C GLY A 105 13.38 -0.20 -20.43
N SER A 106 12.50 -0.51 -21.38
CA SER A 106 11.91 0.46 -22.31
C SER A 106 10.58 0.98 -21.77
N LEU A 107 10.43 2.31 -21.79
CA LEU A 107 9.22 3.01 -21.39
C LEU A 107 8.42 3.41 -22.64
N SER A 108 7.11 3.16 -22.62
CA SER A 108 6.19 3.57 -23.69
C SER A 108 4.92 4.18 -23.09
N VAL A 109 4.28 5.07 -23.84
CA VAL A 109 2.94 5.57 -23.53
C VAL A 109 1.93 4.55 -24.05
N VAL A 110 0.94 4.23 -23.23
CA VAL A 110 -0.16 3.32 -23.56
C VAL A 110 -1.39 4.16 -23.91
N GLY A 111 -1.98 3.90 -25.07
CA GLY A 111 -3.08 4.70 -25.58
C GLY A 111 -2.65 6.11 -25.99
N THR A 112 -3.52 7.09 -25.77
CA THR A 112 -3.26 8.51 -26.09
C THR A 112 -2.89 9.27 -24.82
N ALA A 113 -1.89 10.13 -24.90
CA ALA A 113 -1.54 11.01 -23.78
C ALA A 113 -2.74 11.90 -23.39
N GLY A 114 -3.05 11.99 -22.11
CA GLY A 114 -4.19 12.73 -21.59
C GLY A 114 -5.53 11.99 -21.62
N GLN A 115 -5.54 10.72 -22.00
CA GLN A 115 -6.76 9.91 -22.11
C GLN A 115 -7.42 9.59 -20.77
N PHE A 116 -6.61 9.43 -19.73
CA PHE A 116 -7.07 9.02 -18.41
C PHE A 116 -7.36 10.26 -17.55
N THR A 117 -8.62 10.50 -17.22
CA THR A 117 -9.07 11.74 -16.57
C THR A 117 -9.63 11.54 -15.17
N SER A 118 -9.96 10.30 -14.78
CA SER A 118 -10.53 10.03 -13.46
C SER A 118 -9.52 10.28 -12.33
N GLU A 119 -10.01 10.60 -11.14
CA GLU A 119 -9.22 10.65 -9.92
C GLU A 119 -8.69 9.26 -9.51
N LYS A 120 -9.37 8.20 -9.92
CA LYS A 120 -9.13 6.83 -9.52
C LYS A 120 -8.95 5.93 -10.75
N THR A 121 -7.84 5.21 -10.77
CA THR A 121 -7.52 4.26 -11.84
C THR A 121 -6.94 3.00 -11.23
N THR A 122 -7.31 1.86 -11.75
CA THR A 122 -6.73 0.57 -11.35
C THR A 122 -6.67 -0.38 -12.53
N ALA A 123 -5.88 -1.44 -12.42
CA ALA A 123 -5.80 -2.47 -13.45
C ALA A 123 -5.78 -3.87 -12.85
N TYR A 124 -6.33 -4.80 -13.61
CA TYR A 124 -6.37 -6.20 -13.26
C TYR A 124 -5.97 -7.08 -14.45
N PRO A 125 -5.07 -8.07 -14.27
CA PRO A 125 -4.70 -9.00 -15.32
C PRO A 125 -5.81 -10.01 -15.55
N TYR A 126 -6.23 -10.18 -16.78
CA TYR A 126 -7.25 -11.16 -17.14
C TYR A 126 -7.16 -11.54 -18.62
N ALA A 127 -7.37 -12.83 -18.93
CA ALA A 127 -7.43 -13.35 -20.30
C ALA A 127 -6.26 -12.95 -21.20
N GLY A 128 -5.06 -12.83 -20.62
CA GLY A 128 -3.85 -12.53 -21.35
C GLY A 128 -3.59 -11.05 -21.65
N GLY A 129 -4.36 -10.15 -21.01
CA GLY A 129 -4.18 -8.71 -21.06
C GLY A 129 -4.46 -8.07 -19.70
N PHE A 130 -4.82 -6.79 -19.72
CA PHE A 130 -5.19 -6.04 -18.53
C PHE A 130 -6.52 -5.33 -18.74
N TYR A 131 -7.46 -5.55 -17.84
CA TYR A 131 -8.58 -4.63 -17.71
C TYR A 131 -8.15 -3.43 -16.88
N ILE A 132 -8.44 -2.24 -17.37
CA ILE A 132 -8.10 -0.97 -16.72
C ILE A 132 -9.40 -0.21 -16.49
N VAL A 133 -9.69 0.07 -15.24
CA VAL A 133 -10.83 0.88 -14.81
C VAL A 133 -10.33 2.30 -14.56
N ASP A 134 -10.92 3.29 -15.20
CA ASP A 134 -10.63 4.71 -15.04
C ASP A 134 -11.95 5.47 -14.79
N GLY A 135 -12.36 5.52 -13.51
CA GLY A 135 -13.68 6.02 -13.14
C GLY A 135 -14.80 5.12 -13.68
N ASP A 136 -15.60 5.68 -14.56
CA ASP A 136 -16.72 4.99 -15.23
C ASP A 136 -16.33 4.32 -16.57
N MET A 137 -15.08 4.50 -16.99
CA MET A 137 -14.57 3.93 -18.23
C MET A 137 -13.83 2.62 -17.97
N LEU A 138 -14.10 1.63 -18.80
CA LEU A 138 -13.42 0.35 -18.81
C LEU A 138 -12.63 0.18 -20.10
N TYR A 139 -11.35 -0.16 -19.96
CA TYR A 139 -10.46 -0.43 -21.10
C TYR A 139 -9.89 -1.84 -21.01
N PHE A 140 -9.53 -2.38 -22.14
CA PHE A 140 -8.74 -3.61 -22.25
C PHE A 140 -7.43 -3.30 -22.99
N LEU A 141 -6.31 -3.62 -22.33
CA LEU A 141 -4.97 -3.57 -22.90
C LEU A 141 -4.54 -4.98 -23.25
N ASP A 142 -4.38 -5.26 -24.54
CA ASP A 142 -3.92 -6.57 -25.00
C ASP A 142 -2.39 -6.75 -24.90
N ARG A 143 -1.89 -7.93 -25.26
CA ARG A 143 -0.45 -8.22 -25.24
C ARG A 143 0.34 -7.48 -26.32
N GLU A 144 -0.30 -7.04 -27.36
CA GLU A 144 0.23 -6.23 -28.45
C GLU A 144 0.24 -4.72 -28.11
N TRP A 145 -0.20 -4.36 -26.90
CA TRP A 145 -0.28 -2.97 -26.40
C TRP A 145 -1.37 -2.11 -27.05
N ASN A 146 -2.37 -2.72 -27.63
CA ASN A 146 -3.53 -2.00 -28.10
C ASN A 146 -4.48 -1.78 -26.93
N LEU A 147 -4.74 -0.51 -26.61
CA LEU A 147 -5.71 -0.11 -25.61
C LEU A 147 -7.05 0.15 -26.30
N THR A 148 -8.04 -0.65 -25.98
CA THR A 148 -9.39 -0.51 -26.53
C THR A 148 -10.41 -0.25 -25.42
N PRO A 149 -11.37 0.69 -25.59
CA PRO A 149 -12.50 0.80 -24.68
C PRO A 149 -13.33 -0.49 -24.75
N VAL A 150 -13.76 -0.96 -23.58
CA VAL A 150 -14.64 -2.12 -23.47
C VAL A 150 -16.08 -1.62 -23.47
N GLU A 151 -16.86 -2.02 -24.48
CA GLU A 151 -18.27 -1.70 -24.49
C GLU A 151 -18.99 -2.52 -23.42
N PRO A 152 -19.73 -1.87 -22.48
CA PRO A 152 -20.46 -2.57 -21.45
C PRO A 152 -21.59 -3.40 -22.05
N TYR A 153 -21.92 -4.49 -21.39
CA TYR A 153 -23.12 -5.25 -21.70
C TYR A 153 -24.36 -4.43 -21.37
N ILE A 154 -25.32 -4.36 -22.29
CA ILE A 154 -26.59 -3.67 -22.10
C ILE A 154 -27.63 -4.69 -21.63
N PRO A 155 -28.06 -4.64 -20.35
CA PRO A 155 -28.97 -5.63 -19.81
C PRO A 155 -30.43 -5.33 -20.21
N THR A 156 -31.22 -6.39 -20.37
CA THR A 156 -32.67 -6.31 -20.49
C THR A 156 -33.25 -6.34 -19.07
N CYS A 157 -33.45 -5.17 -18.48
CA CYS A 157 -33.84 -5.04 -17.08
C CYS A 157 -35.33 -5.28 -16.84
N TYR A 158 -36.19 -4.87 -17.76
CA TYR A 158 -37.63 -5.00 -17.62
C TYR A 158 -38.22 -5.70 -18.83
N THR A 159 -39.05 -6.71 -18.56
CA THR A 159 -39.73 -7.46 -19.62
C THR A 159 -41.24 -7.38 -19.46
N ASP A 160 -41.93 -7.50 -20.62
CA ASP A 160 -43.39 -7.46 -20.72
C ASP A 160 -44.00 -6.21 -20.04
N VAL A 161 -43.41 -5.03 -20.37
CA VAL A 161 -43.95 -3.76 -19.90
C VAL A 161 -45.26 -3.48 -20.60
N SER A 162 -46.34 -3.37 -19.81
CA SER A 162 -47.71 -3.13 -20.27
C SER A 162 -47.89 -1.71 -20.83
N ALA A 163 -49.03 -1.44 -21.49
CA ALA A 163 -49.36 -0.14 -22.06
C ALA A 163 -49.36 0.99 -21.03
N ASP A 164 -49.71 0.69 -19.78
CA ASP A 164 -49.76 1.62 -18.66
C ASP A 164 -48.41 1.82 -17.96
N GLY A 165 -47.34 1.15 -18.41
CA GLY A 165 -46.00 1.20 -17.83
C GLY A 165 -45.77 0.19 -16.70
N SER A 166 -46.75 -0.66 -16.35
CA SER A 166 -46.57 -1.70 -15.36
C SER A 166 -45.67 -2.83 -15.90
N VAL A 167 -44.77 -3.31 -15.05
CA VAL A 167 -43.84 -4.39 -15.37
C VAL A 167 -44.43 -5.72 -14.95
N LYS A 168 -44.43 -6.73 -15.82
CA LYS A 168 -44.90 -8.09 -15.51
C LYS A 168 -43.76 -8.98 -15.02
N THR A 169 -42.56 -8.77 -15.55
CA THR A 169 -41.38 -9.56 -15.22
C THR A 169 -40.11 -8.71 -15.33
N GLU A 170 -39.24 -8.81 -14.33
CA GLU A 170 -37.85 -8.32 -14.43
C GLU A 170 -36.98 -9.45 -14.99
N SER A 171 -35.99 -9.16 -15.84
CA SER A 171 -35.11 -10.19 -16.40
C SER A 171 -33.69 -10.09 -15.87
N GLU A 172 -33.01 -9.00 -16.11
CA GLU A 172 -31.60 -8.82 -15.72
C GLU A 172 -31.46 -7.59 -14.82
N LYS A 173 -30.46 -7.62 -13.94
CA LYS A 173 -30.14 -6.45 -13.10
C LYS A 173 -29.42 -5.39 -13.92
N PRO A 174 -29.54 -4.10 -13.56
CA PRO A 174 -28.79 -3.03 -14.21
C PRO A 174 -27.29 -3.25 -14.14
N ASN A 175 -26.60 -2.92 -15.20
CA ASN A 175 -25.14 -2.98 -15.25
C ASN A 175 -24.53 -1.67 -14.74
N LEU A 176 -23.69 -1.72 -13.73
CA LEU A 176 -23.08 -0.54 -13.12
C LEU A 176 -22.21 0.27 -14.09
N PHE A 177 -21.58 -0.38 -15.07
CA PHE A 177 -20.74 0.28 -16.08
C PHE A 177 -21.50 0.68 -17.35
N CYS A 178 -22.83 0.54 -17.37
CA CYS A 178 -23.64 0.83 -18.55
C CYS A 178 -24.64 1.95 -18.28
N GLN A 179 -24.60 2.99 -19.12
CA GLN A 179 -25.59 4.06 -19.09
C GLN A 179 -26.89 3.69 -19.82
N TYR A 180 -26.96 2.48 -20.39
CA TYR A 180 -28.11 2.03 -21.18
C TYR A 180 -28.75 0.82 -20.54
N ILE A 181 -30.08 0.77 -20.63
CA ILE A 181 -30.88 -0.43 -20.32
C ILE A 181 -31.82 -0.74 -21.47
N GLU A 182 -32.23 -1.99 -21.56
CA GLU A 182 -33.28 -2.41 -22.47
C GLU A 182 -34.55 -2.81 -21.73
N ILE A 183 -35.68 -2.49 -22.29
CA ILE A 183 -37.00 -2.92 -21.82
C ILE A 183 -37.74 -3.61 -22.98
N VAL A 184 -38.57 -4.58 -22.65
CA VAL A 184 -39.44 -5.27 -23.63
C VAL A 184 -40.88 -4.89 -23.33
N LEU A 185 -41.50 -4.23 -24.29
CA LEU A 185 -42.91 -3.88 -24.23
C LEU A 185 -43.79 -5.06 -24.62
N ALA A 186 -44.83 -5.32 -23.90
CA ALA A 186 -45.80 -6.36 -24.18
C ALA A 186 -46.61 -6.08 -25.48
N ALA A 187 -47.01 -7.15 -26.17
CA ALA A 187 -47.84 -7.08 -27.36
C ALA A 187 -49.33 -6.95 -26.99
N GLU A 188 -49.76 -5.77 -26.57
CA GLU A 188 -51.14 -5.55 -26.05
C GLU A 188 -52.07 -4.90 -27.09
N GLY A 189 -51.66 -4.72 -28.32
CA GLY A 189 -52.47 -4.14 -29.38
C GLY A 189 -52.80 -2.63 -29.22
N SER A 190 -52.18 -1.95 -28.29
CA SER A 190 -52.33 -0.49 -28.09
C SER A 190 -51.29 0.25 -28.92
N SER A 191 -51.63 1.42 -29.46
CA SER A 191 -50.71 2.34 -30.12
C SER A 191 -49.87 3.17 -29.14
N THR A 192 -50.17 3.13 -27.85
CA THR A 192 -49.46 3.91 -26.85
C THR A 192 -48.81 2.99 -25.84
N ARG A 193 -47.60 3.30 -25.44
CA ARG A 193 -46.83 2.60 -24.43
C ARG A 193 -46.17 3.60 -23.46
N LYS A 194 -46.27 3.31 -22.18
CA LYS A 194 -45.55 4.09 -21.14
C LYS A 194 -44.26 3.40 -20.78
N ILE A 195 -43.26 4.20 -20.54
CA ILE A 195 -42.01 3.73 -19.91
C ILE A 195 -42.30 3.61 -18.40
N PRO A 196 -41.75 2.58 -17.71
CA PRO A 196 -41.87 2.44 -16.28
C PRO A 196 -41.48 3.75 -15.54
N PRO A 197 -42.35 4.28 -14.64
CA PRO A 197 -42.12 5.58 -13.98
C PRO A 197 -40.92 5.57 -13.03
N GLU A 198 -40.47 4.39 -12.60
CA GLU A 198 -39.29 4.18 -11.75
C GLU A 198 -37.97 4.36 -12.50
N ILE A 199 -37.99 4.56 -13.81
CA ILE A 199 -36.78 4.76 -14.62
C ILE A 199 -36.60 6.25 -14.90
N ALA A 200 -35.45 6.81 -14.53
CA ALA A 200 -35.02 8.11 -15.00
C ALA A 200 -34.18 7.97 -16.26
N PHE A 201 -34.64 8.51 -17.37
CA PHE A 201 -33.98 8.38 -18.67
C PHE A 201 -33.94 9.71 -19.44
N ASP A 202 -33.03 9.77 -20.41
CA ASP A 202 -32.87 10.90 -21.33
C ASP A 202 -33.85 10.74 -22.51
N PRO A 203 -34.89 11.57 -22.61
CA PRO A 203 -35.87 11.45 -23.68
C PRO A 203 -35.31 11.75 -25.08
N SER A 204 -34.13 12.34 -25.17
CA SER A 204 -33.46 12.56 -26.46
C SER A 204 -32.82 11.29 -27.04
N TYR A 205 -32.68 10.24 -26.22
CA TYR A 205 -32.10 8.98 -26.64
C TYR A 205 -33.04 7.83 -26.35
N ILE A 206 -33.88 7.52 -27.34
CA ILE A 206 -34.78 6.36 -27.34
C ILE A 206 -34.56 5.63 -28.67
N ARG A 207 -34.22 4.34 -28.61
CA ARG A 207 -34.12 3.48 -29.78
C ARG A 207 -35.04 2.29 -29.64
N ILE A 208 -35.72 1.96 -30.67
CA ILE A 208 -36.76 0.92 -30.66
C ILE A 208 -36.49 -0.08 -31.76
N TRP A 209 -36.55 -1.34 -31.42
CA TRP A 209 -36.48 -2.45 -32.39
C TRP A 209 -37.70 -3.35 -32.25
N ASP A 210 -38.15 -3.93 -33.36
CA ASP A 210 -39.05 -5.05 -33.28
C ASP A 210 -38.30 -6.32 -32.83
N LEU A 211 -39.00 -7.38 -32.48
CA LEU A 211 -38.39 -8.65 -32.09
C LEU A 211 -37.61 -9.35 -33.21
N ALA A 212 -37.80 -8.96 -34.46
CA ALA A 212 -37.00 -9.42 -35.59
C ALA A 212 -35.64 -8.67 -35.68
N GLY A 213 -35.43 -7.64 -34.86
CA GLY A 213 -34.21 -6.84 -34.81
C GLY A 213 -34.18 -5.66 -35.79
N ALA A 214 -35.32 -5.34 -36.43
CA ALA A 214 -35.42 -4.16 -37.26
C ALA A 214 -35.61 -2.91 -36.40
N GLU A 215 -34.72 -1.92 -36.58
CA GLU A 215 -34.83 -0.63 -35.89
C GLU A 215 -35.96 0.21 -36.50
N LEU A 216 -36.82 0.74 -35.64
CA LEU A 216 -37.88 1.65 -36.02
C LEU A 216 -37.34 3.09 -35.95
N GLY A 217 -37.70 3.91 -36.91
CA GLY A 217 -37.33 5.32 -36.98
C GLY A 217 -38.52 6.24 -37.20
N ASP A 218 -38.26 7.56 -37.28
CA ASP A 218 -39.28 8.48 -37.81
C ASP A 218 -39.66 8.06 -39.24
N PRO A 219 -40.92 7.77 -39.57
CA PRO A 219 -42.15 8.17 -38.87
C PRO A 219 -42.85 7.06 -38.08
N ASP A 220 -42.17 6.00 -37.65
CA ASP A 220 -42.83 4.84 -37.06
C ASP A 220 -43.35 5.10 -35.63
N PHE A 221 -42.70 5.99 -34.92
CA PHE A 221 -43.13 6.38 -33.55
C PHE A 221 -42.81 7.85 -33.22
N ASN A 222 -43.49 8.37 -32.22
CA ASN A 222 -43.16 9.64 -31.55
C ASN A 222 -43.09 9.42 -30.03
N PHE A 223 -42.26 10.21 -29.36
CA PHE A 223 -42.18 10.21 -27.90
C PHE A 223 -42.66 11.56 -27.38
N GLU A 224 -43.71 11.52 -26.53
CA GLU A 224 -44.31 12.70 -25.95
C GLU A 224 -44.84 12.40 -24.54
N ASN A 225 -44.50 13.27 -23.56
CA ASN A 225 -45.00 13.19 -22.18
C ASN A 225 -44.75 11.86 -21.46
N GLY A 226 -43.62 11.17 -21.73
CA GLY A 226 -43.33 9.87 -21.14
C GLY A 226 -44.02 8.68 -21.82
N GLU A 227 -44.68 8.93 -22.93
CA GLU A 227 -45.38 7.93 -23.71
C GLU A 227 -44.80 7.79 -25.11
N ILE A 228 -44.68 6.56 -25.58
CA ILE A 228 -44.33 6.25 -26.96
C ILE A 228 -45.61 6.04 -27.75
N LEU A 229 -45.82 6.88 -28.72
CA LEU A 229 -46.97 6.82 -29.66
C LEU A 229 -46.50 6.15 -30.94
N PHE A 230 -47.00 4.97 -31.23
CA PHE A 230 -46.72 4.26 -32.48
C PHE A 230 -47.73 4.67 -33.53
N PHE A 231 -47.27 4.96 -34.74
CA PHE A 231 -48.12 5.29 -35.89
C PHE A 231 -48.58 4.02 -36.58
N GLY A 232 -49.59 3.35 -36.03
CA GLY A 232 -50.17 2.12 -36.50
C GLY A 232 -50.64 1.22 -35.37
N VAL A 233 -51.37 0.17 -35.70
CA VAL A 233 -51.75 -0.86 -34.73
C VAL A 233 -50.67 -1.93 -34.74
N TYR A 234 -49.85 -1.92 -33.74
CA TYR A 234 -48.77 -2.90 -33.59
C TYR A 234 -49.22 -3.99 -32.61
N SER A 235 -49.27 -5.21 -33.08
CA SER A 235 -49.52 -6.40 -32.26
C SER A 235 -48.22 -7.13 -31.88
N LYS A 236 -47.08 -6.49 -32.13
CA LYS A 236 -45.74 -7.06 -31.85
C LYS A 236 -45.14 -6.51 -30.57
N GLN A 237 -44.32 -7.32 -29.93
CA GLN A 237 -43.45 -6.84 -28.87
C GLN A 237 -42.30 -6.02 -29.44
N PHE A 238 -41.84 -5.06 -28.67
CA PHE A 238 -40.74 -4.17 -29.01
C PHE A 238 -39.67 -4.23 -27.95
N ARG A 239 -38.43 -4.12 -28.36
CA ARG A 239 -37.29 -3.87 -27.50
C ARG A 239 -36.94 -2.40 -27.59
N ILE A 240 -36.84 -1.75 -26.44
CA ILE A 240 -36.49 -0.33 -26.33
C ILE A 240 -35.22 -0.19 -25.53
N ARG A 241 -34.26 0.54 -26.08
CA ARG A 241 -33.05 0.95 -25.36
C ARG A 241 -33.22 2.38 -24.90
N LEU A 242 -33.02 2.58 -23.62
CA LEU A 242 -33.04 3.87 -22.97
C LEU A 242 -31.65 4.22 -22.48
N LYS A 243 -31.30 5.49 -22.56
CA LYS A 243 -30.14 6.06 -21.85
C LYS A 243 -30.62 6.56 -20.51
N LEU A 244 -29.99 6.11 -19.41
CA LEU A 244 -30.30 6.59 -18.07
C LEU A 244 -29.90 8.06 -17.92
N ALA A 245 -30.73 8.83 -17.21
CA ALA A 245 -30.46 10.21 -16.85
C ALA A 245 -30.15 10.32 -15.36
N ALA A 246 -29.55 11.43 -14.96
CA ALA A 246 -29.37 11.78 -13.57
C ALA A 246 -30.73 12.01 -12.89
N SER A 247 -30.87 11.60 -11.63
CA SER A 247 -32.06 11.85 -10.82
C SER A 247 -31.65 11.98 -9.36
N ASP A 248 -32.27 12.93 -8.66
CA ASP A 248 -32.14 13.11 -7.21
C ASP A 248 -33.11 12.21 -6.43
N ASP A 249 -34.02 11.52 -7.13
CA ASP A 249 -34.98 10.60 -6.53
C ASP A 249 -34.31 9.23 -6.29
N PRO A 250 -34.09 8.83 -5.01
CA PRO A 250 -33.39 7.58 -4.69
C PRO A 250 -34.18 6.32 -5.03
N GLU A 251 -35.51 6.44 -5.29
CA GLU A 251 -36.37 5.31 -5.66
C GLU A 251 -36.28 5.00 -7.17
N LYS A 252 -35.69 5.90 -7.95
CA LYS A 252 -35.55 5.71 -9.40
C LYS A 252 -34.24 5.04 -9.78
N LEU A 253 -34.34 4.10 -10.70
CA LEU A 253 -33.19 3.64 -11.46
C LEU A 253 -32.68 4.80 -12.32
N SER A 254 -31.49 5.30 -12.03
CA SER A 254 -30.91 6.47 -12.68
C SER A 254 -29.41 6.31 -12.88
N ASP A 255 -28.81 7.17 -13.68
CA ASP A 255 -27.35 7.21 -13.79
C ASP A 255 -26.70 7.61 -12.46
N THR A 256 -27.36 8.46 -11.67
CA THR A 256 -26.89 8.84 -10.31
C THR A 256 -26.90 7.65 -9.36
N SER A 257 -27.98 6.87 -9.31
CA SER A 257 -28.08 5.71 -8.40
C SER A 257 -27.07 4.62 -8.77
N LEU A 258 -26.85 4.37 -10.05
CA LEU A 258 -25.80 3.46 -10.52
C LEU A 258 -24.39 4.04 -10.30
N GLY A 259 -24.24 5.37 -10.43
CA GLY A 259 -22.97 6.06 -10.17
C GLY A 259 -22.48 5.89 -8.75
N ILE A 260 -23.37 6.00 -7.75
CA ILE A 260 -23.02 5.77 -6.35
C ILE A 260 -22.49 4.33 -6.14
N LEU A 261 -23.15 3.35 -6.75
CA LEU A 261 -22.68 1.94 -6.68
C LEU A 261 -21.39 1.75 -7.44
N ARG A 262 -21.24 2.37 -8.60
CA ARG A 262 -20.03 2.34 -9.43
C ARG A 262 -18.84 2.93 -8.69
N ASP A 263 -19.03 4.06 -8.02
CA ASP A 263 -17.98 4.68 -7.21
C ASP A 263 -17.50 3.75 -6.09
N ALA A 264 -18.41 3.05 -5.44
CA ALA A 264 -18.05 2.06 -4.42
C ALA A 264 -17.23 0.88 -5.00
N VAL A 265 -17.41 0.56 -6.27
CA VAL A 265 -16.74 -0.57 -6.95
C VAL A 265 -15.49 -0.14 -7.71
N ALA A 266 -15.54 0.99 -8.40
CA ALA A 266 -14.48 1.46 -9.31
C ALA A 266 -13.38 2.27 -8.62
N CYS A 267 -13.38 2.29 -7.30
CA CYS A 267 -12.49 3.13 -6.49
C CYS A 267 -11.26 2.45 -5.88
N PRO A 268 -10.86 1.24 -6.23
CA PRO A 268 -9.78 0.62 -5.50
C PRO A 268 -8.44 1.21 -5.92
N GLU A 269 -7.65 1.54 -4.92
CA GLU A 269 -6.22 1.72 -5.11
C GLU A 269 -5.53 0.40 -5.47
N LYS A 270 -6.13 -0.72 -5.10
CA LYS A 270 -5.60 -2.08 -5.34
C LYS A 270 -6.73 -3.06 -5.64
N MET A 271 -6.45 -4.01 -6.52
CA MET A 271 -7.27 -5.18 -6.79
C MET A 271 -6.56 -6.44 -6.34
N TYR A 272 -7.31 -7.35 -5.75
CA TYR A 272 -6.79 -8.61 -5.22
C TYR A 272 -7.40 -9.78 -5.98
N PRO A 273 -6.59 -10.72 -6.52
CA PRO A 273 -7.12 -11.87 -7.24
C PRO A 273 -7.87 -12.83 -6.30
N LEU A 274 -9.06 -13.26 -6.67
CA LEU A 274 -9.78 -14.32 -5.97
C LEU A 274 -9.25 -15.68 -6.39
N ARG A 275 -8.23 -16.19 -5.69
CA ARG A 275 -7.55 -17.44 -6.05
C ARG A 275 -8.37 -18.69 -5.78
N SER A 276 -9.26 -18.65 -4.80
CA SER A 276 -10.09 -19.80 -4.38
C SER A 276 -11.38 -19.95 -5.18
N PHE A 277 -11.63 -19.10 -6.17
CA PHE A 277 -12.83 -19.13 -6.98
C PHE A 277 -12.57 -19.65 -8.38
N ALA A 278 -13.24 -20.75 -8.78
CA ALA A 278 -13.00 -21.44 -10.05
C ALA A 278 -13.29 -20.60 -11.30
N GLY A 279 -14.19 -19.61 -11.20
CA GLY A 279 -14.52 -18.67 -12.28
C GLY A 279 -13.52 -17.54 -12.48
N GLY A 280 -12.52 -17.42 -11.61
CA GLY A 280 -11.66 -16.24 -11.52
C GLY A 280 -12.44 -15.01 -11.04
N GLY A 281 -11.73 -13.94 -10.80
CA GLY A 281 -12.31 -12.70 -10.32
C GLY A 281 -11.33 -11.90 -9.51
N PHE A 282 -11.76 -10.78 -9.00
CA PHE A 282 -10.96 -9.97 -8.11
C PHE A 282 -11.81 -9.32 -7.03
N LEU A 283 -11.15 -9.01 -5.94
CA LEU A 283 -11.69 -8.32 -4.80
C LEU A 283 -11.16 -6.90 -4.78
N THR A 284 -12.02 -5.97 -4.49
CA THR A 284 -11.65 -4.58 -4.29
C THR A 284 -12.42 -3.99 -3.11
N TYR A 285 -12.01 -2.85 -2.60
CA TYR A 285 -12.72 -2.12 -1.57
C TYR A 285 -12.68 -0.62 -1.88
N GLY A 286 -13.67 0.11 -1.40
CA GLY A 286 -13.73 1.55 -1.60
C GLY A 286 -14.98 2.17 -0.99
N GLY A 287 -15.08 3.48 -1.13
CA GLY A 287 -16.19 4.30 -0.64
C GLY A 287 -15.91 4.92 0.73
N GLU A 288 -16.44 6.12 0.94
CA GLU A 288 -16.25 6.91 2.17
C GLU A 288 -16.79 6.22 3.43
N ASN A 289 -17.79 5.37 3.27
CA ASN A 289 -18.39 4.63 4.38
C ASN A 289 -17.73 3.28 4.67
N GLY A 290 -16.63 2.95 3.98
CA GLY A 290 -15.72 1.83 4.27
C GLY A 290 -16.32 0.43 4.40
N MET A 291 -17.57 0.26 4.02
CA MET A 291 -18.33 -0.95 4.28
C MET A 291 -18.52 -1.83 3.04
N TRP A 292 -17.75 -1.54 1.98
CA TRP A 292 -17.94 -2.21 0.71
C TRP A 292 -16.72 -3.04 0.33
N ILE A 293 -16.94 -4.33 0.17
CA ILE A 293 -16.04 -5.19 -0.57
C ILE A 293 -16.75 -5.51 -1.89
N SER A 294 -16.12 -5.12 -2.97
CA SER A 294 -16.68 -5.38 -4.30
C SER A 294 -16.01 -6.58 -4.91
N LEU A 295 -16.81 -7.49 -5.42
CA LEU A 295 -16.37 -8.64 -6.16
C LEU A 295 -16.70 -8.41 -7.62
N LEU A 296 -15.69 -8.13 -8.43
CA LEU A 296 -15.84 -8.11 -9.88
C LEU A 296 -15.60 -9.53 -10.39
N MET A 297 -16.68 -10.24 -10.73
CA MET A 297 -16.59 -11.56 -11.34
C MET A 297 -16.76 -11.43 -12.84
N PRO A 298 -15.83 -11.98 -13.61
CA PRO A 298 -16.05 -12.06 -15.04
C PRO A 298 -17.20 -13.04 -15.30
N ASP A 299 -18.27 -12.56 -15.91
CA ASP A 299 -19.26 -13.41 -16.51
C ASP A 299 -18.59 -14.23 -17.62
N PRO A 300 -18.75 -15.57 -17.66
CA PRO A 300 -18.12 -16.40 -18.68
C PRO A 300 -18.44 -15.98 -20.12
N VAL A 301 -19.61 -15.36 -20.32
CA VAL A 301 -20.09 -14.89 -21.63
C VAL A 301 -19.69 -13.44 -21.88
N ASN A 302 -19.84 -12.56 -20.88
CA ASN A 302 -19.69 -11.12 -21.02
C ASN A 302 -18.38 -10.58 -20.45
N GLY A 303 -17.63 -11.40 -19.71
CA GLY A 303 -16.38 -10.99 -19.06
C GLY A 303 -16.60 -9.86 -18.04
N PHE A 304 -15.69 -8.88 -18.02
CA PHE A 304 -15.83 -7.69 -17.17
C PHE A 304 -16.84 -6.65 -17.69
N ARG A 305 -17.62 -7.00 -18.69
CA ARG A 305 -18.58 -6.09 -19.31
C ARG A 305 -19.89 -5.95 -18.54
N TYR A 306 -20.14 -6.84 -17.57
CA TYR A 306 -21.38 -6.90 -16.81
C TYR A 306 -21.10 -7.01 -15.32
N LEU A 307 -21.45 -5.96 -14.57
CA LEU A 307 -21.32 -5.86 -13.15
C LEU A 307 -22.61 -5.32 -12.54
N THR A 308 -23.15 -5.99 -11.54
CA THR A 308 -24.41 -5.63 -10.90
C THR A 308 -24.22 -5.35 -9.40
N GLU A 309 -25.25 -4.88 -8.73
CA GLU A 309 -25.25 -4.70 -7.28
C GLU A 309 -25.03 -6.00 -6.49
N ASP A 310 -25.29 -7.17 -7.08
CA ASP A 310 -25.04 -8.48 -6.44
C ASP A 310 -23.54 -8.75 -6.28
N ASN A 311 -22.70 -8.05 -7.02
CA ASN A 311 -21.27 -8.15 -6.90
C ASN A 311 -20.71 -7.37 -5.70
N ILE A 312 -21.57 -6.65 -4.95
CA ILE A 312 -21.16 -5.84 -3.82
C ILE A 312 -21.42 -6.58 -2.50
N ILE A 313 -20.36 -6.77 -1.71
CA ILE A 313 -20.45 -7.36 -0.39
C ILE A 313 -20.42 -6.25 0.64
N ARG A 314 -21.48 -6.17 1.44
CA ARG A 314 -21.59 -5.18 2.51
C ARG A 314 -21.12 -5.79 3.82
N MET A 315 -20.17 -5.14 4.47
CA MET A 315 -19.77 -5.49 5.83
C MET A 315 -20.62 -4.73 6.85
N ASN A 316 -21.45 -5.44 7.61
CA ASN A 316 -22.38 -4.86 8.61
C ASN A 316 -21.69 -4.46 9.92
N TYR A 317 -20.51 -3.86 9.91
CA TYR A 317 -19.76 -3.67 11.15
C TYR A 317 -19.42 -2.24 11.54
N GLY A 318 -19.93 -1.24 10.83
CA GLY A 318 -19.74 0.17 11.22
C GLY A 318 -18.30 0.68 11.18
N GLU A 319 -17.34 -0.14 10.76
CA GLU A 319 -15.93 0.22 10.68
C GLU A 319 -15.47 0.37 9.23
N THR A 320 -14.73 1.44 8.95
CA THR A 320 -14.15 1.69 7.63
C THR A 320 -13.02 0.70 7.33
N ILE A 321 -13.08 0.04 6.18
CA ILE A 321 -11.97 -0.78 5.69
C ILE A 321 -10.84 0.13 5.28
N THR A 322 -9.68 -0.10 5.87
CA THR A 322 -8.46 0.67 5.57
C THR A 322 -7.54 -0.06 4.61
N SER A 323 -7.47 -1.38 4.68
CA SER A 323 -6.64 -2.18 3.79
C SER A 323 -7.09 -3.63 3.71
N ILE A 324 -6.57 -4.34 2.71
CA ILE A 324 -6.73 -5.79 2.54
C ILE A 324 -5.36 -6.40 2.21
N ALA A 325 -5.10 -7.60 2.74
CA ALA A 325 -3.92 -8.38 2.40
C ALA A 325 -4.28 -9.85 2.16
N GLU A 326 -3.59 -10.51 1.23
CA GLU A 326 -3.76 -11.96 1.00
C GLU A 326 -3.27 -12.74 2.23
N TYR A 327 -4.07 -13.69 2.70
CA TYR A 327 -3.79 -14.48 3.88
C TYR A 327 -4.26 -15.92 3.70
N SER A 328 -3.35 -16.90 3.83
CA SER A 328 -3.68 -18.33 3.66
C SER A 328 -4.58 -18.56 2.43
N ASP A 329 -5.79 -19.06 2.65
CA ASP A 329 -6.79 -19.33 1.60
C ASP A 329 -7.81 -18.17 1.43
N GLY A 330 -7.55 -17.02 2.05
CA GLY A 330 -8.44 -15.86 2.05
C GLY A 330 -7.70 -14.53 2.17
N TYR A 331 -8.28 -13.63 2.93
CA TYR A 331 -7.77 -12.27 3.07
C TYR A 331 -7.86 -11.78 4.51
N LEU A 332 -6.89 -10.99 4.95
CA LEU A 332 -7.05 -10.13 6.11
C LEU A 332 -7.65 -8.81 5.69
N VAL A 333 -8.74 -8.45 6.32
CA VAL A 333 -9.42 -7.17 6.13
C VAL A 333 -9.15 -6.31 7.35
N PHE A 334 -8.51 -5.17 7.15
CA PHE A 334 -8.12 -4.24 8.19
C PHE A 334 -9.13 -3.10 8.31
N SER A 335 -9.42 -2.72 9.54
CA SER A 335 -9.98 -1.43 9.92
C SER A 335 -9.00 -0.74 10.89
N ALA A 336 -9.31 0.46 11.35
CA ALA A 336 -8.46 1.15 12.32
C ALA A 336 -8.29 0.36 13.63
N GLY A 337 -9.36 -0.27 14.11
CA GLY A 337 -9.37 -0.96 15.41
C GLY A 337 -9.31 -2.48 15.33
N THR A 338 -9.55 -3.10 14.17
CA THR A 338 -9.67 -4.56 14.07
C THR A 338 -9.05 -5.15 12.82
N VAL A 339 -8.75 -6.45 12.89
CA VAL A 339 -8.38 -7.28 11.74
C VAL A 339 -9.37 -8.44 11.67
N LYS A 340 -9.92 -8.70 10.49
CA LYS A 340 -10.82 -9.83 10.22
C LYS A 340 -10.21 -10.74 9.17
N ASN A 341 -10.31 -12.03 9.38
CA ASN A 341 -10.01 -13.03 8.36
C ASN A 341 -11.28 -13.26 7.54
N MET A 342 -11.19 -13.03 6.24
CA MET A 342 -12.24 -13.31 5.28
C MET A 342 -11.85 -14.51 4.44
N THR A 343 -12.64 -15.56 4.48
CA THR A 343 -12.52 -16.72 3.60
C THR A 343 -13.58 -16.67 2.53
N VAL A 344 -13.21 -17.14 1.33
CA VAL A 344 -14.11 -17.21 0.17
C VAL A 344 -14.26 -18.65 -0.21
N SER A 345 -15.49 -19.15 -0.24
CA SER A 345 -15.83 -20.51 -0.66
C SER A 345 -16.86 -20.49 -1.78
N THR A 346 -16.99 -21.57 -2.53
CA THR A 346 -18.03 -21.72 -3.54
C THR A 346 -19.28 -22.32 -2.89
N GLY A 347 -20.37 -21.56 -2.90
CA GLY A 347 -21.69 -22.01 -2.44
C GLY A 347 -22.44 -22.86 -3.48
N GLU A 348 -23.65 -23.27 -3.14
CA GLU A 348 -24.55 -23.92 -4.09
C GLU A 348 -24.86 -22.96 -5.25
N GLY A 349 -24.77 -23.45 -6.49
CA GLY A 349 -24.99 -22.65 -7.69
C GLY A 349 -23.81 -21.79 -8.12
N GLU A 350 -22.56 -22.16 -7.72
CA GLU A 350 -21.32 -21.46 -8.07
C GLU A 350 -21.22 -20.00 -7.56
N THR A 351 -22.09 -19.62 -6.63
CA THR A 351 -22.01 -18.28 -6.02
C THR A 351 -20.94 -18.23 -4.94
N PRO A 352 -20.13 -17.15 -4.87
CA PRO A 352 -19.17 -17.00 -3.80
C PRO A 352 -19.86 -16.77 -2.45
N VAL A 353 -19.38 -17.47 -1.43
CA VAL A 353 -19.79 -17.29 -0.03
C VAL A 353 -18.62 -16.72 0.74
N PHE A 354 -18.85 -15.63 1.44
CA PHE A 354 -17.86 -14.91 2.22
C PHE A 354 -18.12 -15.12 3.71
N GLU A 355 -17.11 -15.65 4.39
CA GLU A 355 -17.15 -15.82 5.83
C GLU A 355 -16.14 -14.91 6.49
N PHE A 356 -16.58 -14.15 7.50
CA PHE A 356 -15.73 -13.25 8.27
C PHE A 356 -15.52 -13.78 9.67
N ARG A 357 -14.26 -13.95 10.05
CA ARG A 357 -13.86 -14.32 11.40
C ARG A 357 -12.97 -13.23 11.98
N GLN A 358 -13.25 -12.79 13.20
CA GLN A 358 -12.39 -11.81 13.86
C GLN A 358 -11.04 -12.45 14.20
N PHE A 359 -9.98 -11.77 13.79
CA PHE A 359 -8.63 -12.10 14.16
C PHE A 359 -8.39 -11.68 15.62
N LYS A 360 -7.64 -12.48 16.38
CA LYS A 360 -7.30 -12.14 17.77
C LYS A 360 -6.21 -11.09 17.79
N ASN A 361 -6.60 -9.85 17.67
CA ASN A 361 -5.70 -8.70 17.67
C ASN A 361 -6.37 -7.51 18.35
N ASP A 362 -5.59 -6.76 19.13
CA ASP A 362 -6.07 -5.58 19.86
C ASP A 362 -6.05 -4.31 18.98
N PHE A 363 -5.37 -4.36 17.82
CA PHE A 363 -5.20 -3.25 16.90
C PHE A 363 -5.47 -3.69 15.45
N GLY A 364 -6.10 -2.82 14.68
CA GLY A 364 -6.12 -2.88 13.23
C GLY A 364 -5.04 -2.00 12.64
N SER A 365 -5.28 -1.47 11.44
CA SER A 365 -4.38 -0.49 10.80
C SER A 365 -5.16 0.77 10.45
N ASP A 366 -4.80 1.87 11.06
CA ASP A 366 -5.26 3.22 10.72
C ASP A 366 -4.34 3.91 9.70
N MET A 367 -3.32 3.18 9.25
CA MET A 367 -2.35 3.57 8.22
C MET A 367 -2.50 2.67 6.99
N PRO A 368 -3.40 2.96 6.05
CA PRO A 368 -3.70 2.09 4.90
C PRO A 368 -2.47 1.70 4.10
N GLY A 369 -1.57 2.65 3.87
CA GLY A 369 -0.33 2.44 3.13
C GLY A 369 0.74 1.65 3.86
N SER A 370 0.54 1.28 5.14
CA SER A 370 1.51 0.50 5.92
C SER A 370 1.42 -1.00 5.68
N VAL A 371 0.30 -1.49 5.16
CA VAL A 371 0.05 -2.92 5.00
C VAL A 371 0.84 -3.49 3.83
N CYS A 372 1.77 -4.40 4.12
CA CYS A 372 2.62 -5.06 3.14
C CYS A 372 2.75 -6.55 3.42
N GLY A 373 2.67 -7.36 2.38
CA GLY A 373 2.96 -8.80 2.46
C GLY A 373 4.36 -9.12 1.92
N PHE A 374 5.08 -10.01 2.58
CA PHE A 374 6.28 -10.63 2.04
C PHE A 374 6.35 -12.08 2.53
N ASP A 375 6.78 -12.97 1.64
CA ASP A 375 6.89 -14.41 1.93
C ASP A 375 5.71 -14.96 2.77
N ASP A 376 5.98 -15.27 4.03
CA ASP A 376 5.06 -15.86 5.00
C ASP A 376 4.47 -14.84 5.98
N LYS A 377 4.66 -13.52 5.78
CA LYS A 377 4.27 -12.49 6.74
C LYS A 377 3.46 -11.37 6.11
N ILE A 378 2.61 -10.77 6.92
CA ILE A 378 1.89 -9.52 6.63
C ILE A 378 2.28 -8.53 7.70
N LEU A 379 2.81 -7.39 7.29
CA LEU A 379 3.19 -6.27 8.14
C LEU A 379 2.13 -5.18 8.07
N PHE A 380 1.90 -4.53 9.17
CA PHE A 380 1.01 -3.37 9.28
C PHE A 380 1.41 -2.50 10.46
N ALA A 381 0.96 -1.26 10.44
CA ALA A 381 1.20 -0.30 11.50
C ALA A 381 -0.10 0.32 12.00
N ASN A 382 -0.07 0.76 13.26
CA ASN A 382 -1.13 1.48 13.93
C ASN A 382 -0.54 2.64 14.71
N SER A 383 -1.15 3.83 14.63
CA SER A 383 -0.62 5.06 15.22
C SER A 383 -0.49 5.00 16.75
N GLU A 384 -1.32 4.19 17.42
CA GLU A 384 -1.31 4.02 18.87
C GLU A 384 -0.60 2.74 19.32
N GLY A 385 -0.65 1.71 18.47
CA GLY A 385 -0.15 0.37 18.81
C GLY A 385 1.26 0.06 18.32
N GLY A 386 1.79 0.82 17.35
CA GLY A 386 3.10 0.56 16.75
C GLY A 386 3.06 -0.31 15.50
N VAL A 387 4.15 -1.01 15.20
CA VAL A 387 4.28 -1.87 14.01
C VAL A 387 4.18 -3.34 14.41
N PHE A 388 3.44 -4.08 13.59
CA PHE A 388 3.14 -5.50 13.83
C PHE A 388 3.42 -6.34 12.60
N TYR A 389 3.63 -7.64 12.81
CA TYR A 389 3.48 -8.64 11.74
C TYR A 389 2.57 -9.79 12.15
N ILE A 390 1.93 -10.40 11.16
CA ILE A 390 1.12 -11.60 11.23
C ILE A 390 1.76 -12.66 10.35
N ASN A 391 1.83 -13.92 10.80
CA ASN A 391 2.25 -15.03 9.95
C ASN A 391 1.16 -15.32 8.92
N LYS A 392 1.51 -15.33 7.63
CA LYS A 392 0.57 -15.52 6.51
C LYS A 392 -0.08 -16.91 6.48
N PHE A 393 0.64 -17.89 7.00
CA PHE A 393 0.16 -19.27 7.14
C PHE A 393 -0.06 -19.54 8.62
N GLY A 394 -1.25 -19.16 9.13
CA GLY A 394 -1.61 -19.39 10.53
C GLY A 394 -1.69 -20.87 10.85
N ILE A 395 -1.05 -21.29 11.95
CA ILE A 395 -1.36 -22.56 12.61
C ILE A 395 -2.53 -22.25 13.54
N GLU A 396 -3.59 -23.03 13.48
CA GLU A 396 -4.94 -22.79 14.03
C GLU A 396 -5.05 -22.26 15.48
N GLU A 397 -4.00 -22.30 16.28
CA GLU A 397 -4.01 -21.84 17.68
C GLU A 397 -3.33 -20.49 17.93
N ARG A 398 -2.69 -19.84 16.91
CA ARG A 398 -1.83 -18.66 17.11
C ARG A 398 -2.04 -17.54 16.10
N ASP A 399 -3.29 -17.25 15.78
CA ASP A 399 -3.64 -16.05 15.00
C ASP A 399 -3.40 -14.77 15.84
N VAL A 400 -2.16 -14.49 16.15
CA VAL A 400 -1.76 -13.33 16.97
C VAL A 400 -0.74 -12.49 16.20
N SER A 401 -0.96 -11.19 16.16
CA SER A 401 0.04 -10.25 15.67
C SER A 401 1.21 -10.15 16.67
N ARG A 402 2.41 -9.95 16.14
CA ARG A 402 3.61 -9.70 16.95
C ARG A 402 4.04 -8.26 16.79
N HIS A 403 4.14 -7.58 17.92
CA HIS A 403 4.67 -6.24 18.01
C HIS A 403 6.18 -6.22 17.78
N ILE A 404 6.67 -5.33 16.90
CA ILE A 404 8.07 -5.28 16.49
C ILE A 404 8.72 -3.91 16.59
N SER A 405 7.98 -2.87 16.94
CA SER A 405 8.46 -1.48 16.96
C SER A 405 9.00 -0.99 18.29
N ALA A 406 9.01 -1.81 19.33
CA ALA A 406 9.42 -1.37 20.70
C ALA A 406 10.76 -0.60 20.73
N GLY A 407 11.68 -0.91 19.84
CA GLY A 407 12.99 -0.25 19.75
C GLY A 407 12.99 1.12 19.08
N ILE A 408 11.88 1.54 18.45
CA ILE A 408 11.79 2.80 17.68
C ILE A 408 10.66 3.72 18.12
N GLU A 409 10.00 3.45 19.21
CA GLU A 409 8.77 4.16 19.62
C GLU A 409 9.02 5.49 20.33
N LYS A 410 10.16 5.63 20.97
CA LYS A 410 10.49 6.76 21.87
C LYS A 410 11.50 7.71 21.22
N GLY A 411 11.60 8.92 21.77
CA GLY A 411 12.57 9.92 21.34
C GLY A 411 12.02 10.92 20.32
N ALA A 412 12.85 11.87 19.92
CA ALA A 412 12.46 12.96 19.00
C ALA A 412 12.08 12.47 17.59
N HIS A 413 12.63 11.35 17.18
CA HIS A 413 12.35 10.69 15.90
C HIS A 413 11.62 9.36 16.10
N GLY A 414 11.00 9.17 17.28
CA GLY A 414 10.27 7.96 17.61
C GLY A 414 8.99 7.82 16.82
N PHE A 415 8.58 6.58 16.62
CA PHE A 415 7.37 6.26 15.84
C PHE A 415 6.13 7.01 16.36
N PHE A 416 5.98 7.19 17.67
CA PHE A 416 4.83 7.88 18.26
C PHE A 416 4.95 9.42 18.30
N SER A 417 5.94 10.02 17.63
CA SER A 417 6.13 11.48 17.59
C SER A 417 5.46 12.18 16.41
N HIS A 418 4.76 11.45 15.56
CA HIS A 418 4.15 11.96 14.32
C HIS A 418 2.73 12.49 14.55
N THR A 419 2.25 13.30 13.59
CA THR A 419 0.88 13.81 13.58
C THR A 419 -0.10 12.83 12.93
N ALA A 420 -1.40 13.03 13.16
CA ALA A 420 -2.44 12.19 12.56
C ALA A 420 -2.42 12.23 11.01
N GLU A 421 -2.12 13.39 10.44
CA GLU A 421 -1.99 13.57 8.99
C GLU A 421 -0.79 12.81 8.42
N GLU A 422 0.34 12.79 9.15
CA GLU A 422 1.52 12.04 8.74
C GLU A 422 1.26 10.52 8.78
N TYR A 423 0.54 10.04 9.78
CA TYR A 423 0.12 8.64 9.85
C TYR A 423 -0.85 8.27 8.73
N ALA A 424 -1.84 9.11 8.45
CA ALA A 424 -2.80 8.87 7.36
C ALA A 424 -2.12 8.82 5.98
N ALA A 425 -1.04 9.62 5.80
CA ALA A 425 -0.24 9.66 4.59
C ALA A 425 0.93 8.67 4.58
N ALA A 426 1.03 7.77 5.56
CA ALA A 426 2.11 6.80 5.65
C ALA A 426 2.10 5.85 4.46
N SER A 427 3.29 5.46 4.01
CA SER A 427 3.47 4.51 2.91
C SER A 427 4.55 3.51 3.26
N ALA A 428 4.34 2.25 2.90
CA ALA A 428 5.31 1.20 3.17
C ALA A 428 5.54 0.27 1.99
N VAL A 429 6.67 -0.41 2.04
CA VAL A 429 7.05 -1.44 1.07
C VAL A 429 7.96 -2.48 1.70
N CYS A 430 7.85 -3.73 1.24
CA CYS A 430 8.84 -4.77 1.49
C CYS A 430 9.78 -4.86 0.29
N ALA A 431 11.02 -4.43 0.46
CA ALA A 431 12.02 -4.40 -0.60
C ALA A 431 13.43 -4.70 -0.05
N PHE A 432 14.28 -5.36 -0.83
CA PHE A 432 15.68 -5.67 -0.48
C PHE A 432 15.86 -6.42 0.85
N GLY A 433 14.88 -7.21 1.26
CA GLY A 433 14.91 -7.88 2.56
C GLY A 433 14.55 -6.99 3.74
N LYS A 434 13.93 -5.83 3.48
CA LYS A 434 13.60 -4.83 4.48
C LYS A 434 12.14 -4.39 4.33
N TYR A 435 11.49 -4.14 5.46
CA TYR A 435 10.26 -3.37 5.52
C TYR A 435 10.61 -1.91 5.73
N MET A 436 10.21 -1.06 4.80
CA MET A 436 10.42 0.37 4.82
C MET A 436 9.07 1.05 5.03
N LEU A 437 8.88 1.73 6.16
CA LEU A 437 7.68 2.48 6.51
C LEU A 437 8.03 3.95 6.62
N THR A 438 7.50 4.77 5.74
CA THR A 438 7.67 6.22 5.78
C THR A 438 6.47 6.86 6.46
N VAL A 439 6.75 7.63 7.52
CA VAL A 439 5.80 8.47 8.23
C VAL A 439 6.40 9.88 8.32
N GLY A 440 5.69 10.88 7.85
CA GLY A 440 6.28 12.21 7.74
C GLY A 440 7.55 12.21 6.88
N ASP A 441 8.60 12.80 7.40
CA ASP A 441 9.91 12.91 6.73
C ASP A 441 10.89 11.78 7.11
N ILE A 442 10.43 10.77 7.86
CA ILE A 442 11.26 9.68 8.36
C ILE A 442 10.81 8.35 7.77
N THR A 443 11.75 7.60 7.25
CA THR A 443 11.55 6.20 6.86
C THR A 443 12.18 5.29 7.90
N TYR A 444 11.34 4.48 8.54
CA TYR A 444 11.70 3.42 9.47
C TYR A 444 12.00 2.16 8.67
N ILE A 445 13.17 1.57 8.86
CA ILE A 445 13.63 0.43 8.09
C ILE A 445 13.88 -0.74 9.04
N TRP A 446 13.10 -1.81 8.90
CA TRP A 446 13.31 -3.07 9.59
C TRP A 446 13.92 -4.11 8.67
N ASP A 447 15.09 -4.65 9.07
CA ASP A 447 15.71 -5.76 8.36
C ASP A 447 15.11 -7.08 8.82
N TYR A 448 14.17 -7.62 8.03
CA TYR A 448 13.53 -8.90 8.33
C TYR A 448 14.36 -10.13 7.91
N THR A 449 15.53 -9.93 7.30
CA THR A 449 16.46 -11.01 6.96
C THR A 449 17.36 -11.36 8.14
N ALA A 450 17.52 -10.45 9.09
CA ALA A 450 18.32 -10.65 10.28
C ALA A 450 17.65 -11.66 11.22
N LYS A 451 18.22 -12.86 11.33
CA LYS A 451 17.71 -13.94 12.19
C LYS A 451 18.50 -14.05 13.48
N LEU A 452 17.81 -14.38 14.58
CA LEU A 452 18.49 -14.82 15.79
C LEU A 452 19.14 -16.20 15.55
N PRO A 453 20.26 -16.51 16.22
CA PRO A 453 20.81 -17.86 16.22
C PRO A 453 19.72 -18.82 16.70
N ALA A 454 19.50 -19.91 15.96
CA ALA A 454 18.52 -20.91 16.33
C ALA A 454 18.81 -21.39 17.76
N SER A 455 17.96 -21.05 18.70
CA SER A 455 17.96 -21.68 20.01
C SER A 455 17.32 -23.06 19.84
N THR A 456 17.94 -24.09 20.35
CA THR A 456 17.52 -25.50 20.18
C THR A 456 16.17 -25.84 20.82
N GLN A 457 15.41 -24.86 21.31
CA GLN A 457 14.18 -25.07 22.09
C GLN A 457 12.94 -24.28 21.62
N SER A 458 13.04 -23.34 20.67
CA SER A 458 11.85 -22.66 20.15
C SER A 458 11.64 -22.99 18.68
N HIS A 459 10.46 -23.50 18.34
CA HIS A 459 9.97 -23.63 16.96
C HIS A 459 9.55 -22.28 16.35
N GLU A 460 9.84 -21.18 17.03
CA GLU A 460 9.46 -19.85 16.60
C GLU A 460 10.55 -19.20 15.76
N ASP A 461 10.15 -18.65 14.62
CA ASP A 461 11.00 -17.88 13.72
C ASP A 461 11.35 -16.54 14.39
N GLU A 462 12.32 -16.56 15.29
CA GLU A 462 12.78 -15.37 16.03
C GLU A 462 13.62 -14.49 15.12
N ARG A 463 13.00 -13.48 14.53
CA ARG A 463 13.71 -12.44 13.77
C ARG A 463 14.23 -11.38 14.71
N LYS A 464 15.41 -10.88 14.42
CA LYS A 464 15.99 -9.76 15.16
C LYS A 464 15.21 -8.47 14.85
N MET A 465 15.02 -7.65 15.87
CA MET A 465 14.39 -6.33 15.72
C MET A 465 15.45 -5.28 15.34
N VAL A 466 16.06 -5.46 14.16
CA VAL A 466 17.10 -4.57 13.65
C VAL A 466 16.44 -3.43 12.88
N TRP A 467 16.32 -2.29 13.53
CA TRP A 467 15.77 -1.08 12.94
C TRP A 467 16.84 -0.05 12.63
N THR A 468 16.62 0.73 11.58
CA THR A 468 17.39 1.93 11.21
C THR A 468 16.46 2.99 10.66
N LEU A 469 16.92 4.24 10.58
CA LEU A 469 16.18 5.37 10.03
C LEU A 469 16.79 5.86 8.73
N CYS A 470 15.95 6.45 7.89
CA CYS A 470 16.39 7.14 6.69
C CYS A 470 15.60 8.44 6.52
N ASP A 471 16.31 9.56 6.31
CA ASP A 471 15.74 10.86 5.97
C ASP A 471 16.24 11.40 4.62
N SER A 472 17.09 10.63 3.93
CA SER A 472 17.57 10.95 2.59
C SER A 472 16.57 10.65 1.48
N ILE A 473 15.51 9.88 1.77
CA ILE A 473 14.38 9.64 0.88
C ILE A 473 13.10 10.15 1.52
N LYS A 474 12.20 10.71 0.72
CA LYS A 474 10.90 11.23 1.19
C LYS A 474 9.76 10.67 0.33
N PRO A 475 9.49 9.38 0.39
CA PRO A 475 8.41 8.77 -0.37
C PRO A 475 7.04 9.29 0.06
N SER A 476 6.24 9.79 -0.87
CA SER A 476 4.79 9.92 -0.67
C SER A 476 4.08 8.59 -0.94
N SER A 477 4.63 7.78 -1.87
CA SER A 477 4.17 6.42 -2.13
C SER A 477 5.29 5.58 -2.72
N TYR A 478 5.33 4.30 -2.36
CA TYR A 478 6.17 3.32 -3.01
C TYR A 478 5.43 2.69 -4.18
N LEU A 479 6.13 2.45 -5.29
CA LEU A 479 5.53 1.97 -6.53
C LEU A 479 5.85 0.49 -6.79
N VAL A 480 7.12 0.19 -7.08
CA VAL A 480 7.54 -1.16 -7.46
C VAL A 480 9.02 -1.37 -7.20
N GLN A 481 9.38 -2.60 -6.82
CA GLN A 481 10.78 -3.05 -6.85
C GLN A 481 11.04 -3.81 -8.16
N ARG A 482 12.02 -3.35 -8.95
CA ARG A 482 12.41 -3.98 -10.22
C ARG A 482 13.91 -3.83 -10.47
N MET A 483 14.57 -4.88 -10.97
CA MET A 483 16.01 -4.85 -11.33
C MET A 483 16.90 -4.24 -10.24
N ARG A 484 16.71 -4.64 -8.98
CA ARG A 484 17.42 -4.10 -7.80
C ARG A 484 17.24 -2.59 -7.58
N LYS A 485 16.17 -2.02 -8.11
CA LYS A 485 15.75 -0.63 -7.88
C LYS A 485 14.37 -0.64 -7.25
N LEU A 486 14.19 0.17 -6.23
CA LEU A 486 12.89 0.47 -5.63
C LEU A 486 12.45 1.84 -6.15
N TYR A 487 11.37 1.87 -6.89
CA TYR A 487 10.77 3.10 -7.41
C TYR A 487 9.74 3.64 -6.43
N TYR A 488 9.75 4.95 -6.26
CA TYR A 488 8.84 5.67 -5.38
C TYR A 488 8.54 7.06 -5.93
N VAL A 489 7.48 7.68 -5.44
CA VAL A 489 7.17 9.10 -5.71
C VAL A 489 7.81 9.93 -4.62
N ASP A 490 8.67 10.86 -5.00
CA ASP A 490 9.29 11.78 -4.06
C ASP A 490 8.28 12.88 -3.66
N ARG A 491 8.03 13.04 -2.36
CA ARG A 491 7.05 13.98 -1.80
C ARG A 491 7.35 15.44 -2.13
N THR A 492 8.63 15.77 -2.30
CA THR A 492 9.07 17.15 -2.50
C THR A 492 8.91 17.59 -3.94
N THR A 493 9.18 16.70 -4.88
CA THR A 493 9.21 17.00 -6.32
C THR A 493 8.00 16.47 -7.08
N ASP A 494 7.22 15.57 -6.46
CA ASP A 494 6.15 14.77 -7.10
C ASP A 494 6.62 13.98 -8.33
N GLU A 495 7.93 13.70 -8.41
CA GLU A 495 8.54 12.93 -9.49
C GLU A 495 8.87 11.51 -9.03
N ILE A 496 9.03 10.61 -10.01
CA ILE A 496 9.41 9.23 -9.72
C ILE A 496 10.93 9.15 -9.58
N TRP A 497 11.35 8.70 -8.41
CA TRP A 497 12.73 8.45 -8.04
C TRP A 497 12.96 6.95 -7.84
N TYR A 498 14.20 6.53 -7.78
CA TYR A 498 14.54 5.18 -7.38
C TYR A 498 15.67 5.14 -6.35
N LEU A 499 15.59 4.13 -5.50
CA LEU A 499 16.65 3.73 -4.59
C LEU A 499 17.26 2.41 -5.09
N SER A 500 18.58 2.35 -5.20
CA SER A 500 19.28 1.09 -5.46
C SER A 500 19.51 0.33 -4.16
N GLY A 501 19.36 -0.98 -4.19
CA GLY A 501 19.71 -1.81 -3.02
C GLY A 501 21.23 -1.85 -2.82
N GLY A 502 21.64 -1.89 -1.55
CA GLY A 502 23.02 -1.97 -1.11
C GLY A 502 23.55 -0.70 -0.46
N THR A 503 24.84 -0.63 -0.28
CA THR A 503 25.55 0.48 0.35
C THR A 503 26.38 1.24 -0.68
N SER A 504 26.52 2.55 -0.53
CA SER A 504 27.30 3.41 -1.42
C SER A 504 27.91 4.58 -0.64
N ASP A 505 29.11 4.94 -1.00
CA ASP A 505 29.75 6.18 -0.54
C ASP A 505 29.24 7.32 -1.45
N SER A 506 28.17 8.01 -1.07
CA SER A 506 27.60 9.12 -1.84
C SER A 506 27.51 10.38 -0.98
N ASP A 507 27.98 11.49 -1.51
CA ASP A 507 27.94 12.81 -0.86
C ASP A 507 26.49 13.34 -0.69
N ALA A 508 25.52 12.76 -1.41
CA ALA A 508 24.12 13.13 -1.31
C ALA A 508 23.39 12.53 -0.09
N VAL A 509 24.04 11.64 0.64
CA VAL A 509 23.49 10.99 1.84
C VAL A 509 24.29 11.42 3.05
N HIS A 510 23.62 11.92 4.06
CA HIS A 510 24.24 12.34 5.31
C HIS A 510 24.10 11.26 6.40
N PRO A 511 25.02 10.29 6.47
CA PRO A 511 24.97 9.25 7.48
C PRO A 511 25.26 9.82 8.86
N ARG A 512 24.48 9.40 9.85
CA ARG A 512 24.72 9.77 11.24
C ARG A 512 24.36 8.63 12.18
N VAL A 513 25.09 8.51 13.25
CA VAL A 513 24.83 7.55 14.31
C VAL A 513 24.99 8.23 15.66
N SER A 514 24.04 7.97 16.56
CA SER A 514 24.10 8.38 17.95
C SER A 514 24.14 7.13 18.83
N THR A 515 25.08 7.07 19.76
CA THR A 515 25.09 6.03 20.77
C THR A 515 24.21 6.45 21.94
N ALA A 516 23.74 5.49 22.73
CA ALA A 516 23.09 5.81 23.98
C ALA A 516 24.07 6.43 24.98
N GLU A 517 23.51 7.13 25.94
CA GLU A 517 24.25 7.47 27.13
C GLU A 517 24.64 6.19 27.89
N SER A 518 25.91 6.09 28.27
CA SER A 518 26.43 4.93 28.95
C SER A 518 27.23 5.37 30.18
N ASP A 519 26.97 4.76 31.31
CA ASP A 519 27.79 4.88 32.48
C ASP A 519 29.00 3.95 32.46
N PHE A 520 29.18 3.20 31.37
CA PHE A 520 30.22 2.19 31.18
C PHE A 520 30.31 1.16 32.32
N GLY A 521 29.18 0.92 33.01
CA GLY A 521 29.11 0.02 34.15
C GLY A 521 29.72 0.56 35.46
N PHE A 522 30.01 1.86 35.54
CA PHE A 522 30.61 2.49 36.70
C PHE A 522 29.74 3.65 37.19
N GLY A 523 29.12 3.52 38.34
CA GLY A 523 28.27 4.54 38.96
C GLY A 523 28.99 5.71 39.62
N ALA A 524 30.30 5.92 39.36
CA ALA A 524 31.11 6.97 39.97
C ALA A 524 31.51 8.05 38.95
N GLU A 525 31.97 9.19 39.42
CA GLU A 525 32.55 10.25 38.61
C GLU A 525 33.67 9.72 37.73
N LYS A 526 33.64 10.08 36.44
CA LYS A 526 34.55 9.55 35.43
C LYS A 526 35.28 10.67 34.71
N THR A 527 36.49 10.35 34.25
CA THR A 527 37.24 11.22 33.37
C THR A 527 37.56 10.44 32.08
N ILE A 528 37.05 10.90 30.94
CA ILE A 528 37.41 10.34 29.62
C ILE A 528 38.77 10.92 29.23
N LEU A 529 39.78 10.05 29.10
CA LEU A 529 41.15 10.43 28.73
C LEU A 529 41.38 10.44 27.24
N GLY A 530 40.61 9.65 26.51
CA GLY A 530 40.75 9.55 25.06
C GLY A 530 39.65 8.70 24.44
N LEU A 531 39.44 8.88 23.15
CA LEU A 531 38.49 8.17 22.32
C LEU A 531 39.19 7.65 21.08
N SER A 532 38.92 6.41 20.75
CA SER A 532 39.38 5.79 19.52
C SER A 532 38.20 5.60 18.58
N VAL A 533 38.30 6.13 17.36
CA VAL A 533 37.27 5.98 16.32
C VAL A 533 37.88 5.30 15.11
N ARG A 534 37.27 4.22 14.68
CA ARG A 534 37.62 3.53 13.43
C ARG A 534 36.57 3.81 12.36
N TYR A 535 36.97 4.45 11.28
CA TYR A 535 36.09 4.88 10.22
C TYR A 535 36.74 4.83 8.84
N ARG A 536 35.91 4.90 7.80
CA ARG A 536 36.28 5.20 6.42
C ARG A 536 35.26 6.18 5.87
N SER A 537 35.67 7.26 5.25
CA SER A 537 34.79 8.27 4.66
C SER A 537 35.52 8.98 3.52
N SER A 538 34.78 9.32 2.44
CA SER A 538 35.24 10.23 1.39
C SER A 538 35.31 11.68 1.88
N ASP A 539 34.61 12.00 2.96
CA ASP A 539 34.47 13.33 3.48
C ASP A 539 34.90 13.45 4.94
N THR A 540 34.97 14.68 5.46
CA THR A 540 35.25 14.96 6.87
C THR A 540 34.12 14.42 7.75
N VAL A 541 34.46 13.63 8.75
CA VAL A 541 33.52 13.13 9.75
C VAL A 541 33.54 14.03 10.97
N THR A 542 32.39 14.53 11.38
CA THR A 542 32.24 15.32 12.59
C THR A 542 31.78 14.45 13.76
N LEU A 543 32.58 14.42 14.82
CA LEU A 543 32.25 13.73 16.05
C LEU A 543 31.85 14.73 17.11
N LYS A 544 30.65 14.57 17.71
CA LYS A 544 30.14 15.36 18.81
C LYS A 544 30.02 14.48 20.05
N LEU A 545 30.44 14.99 21.19
CA LEU A 545 30.31 14.29 22.46
C LEU A 545 29.23 14.95 23.29
N SER A 546 28.42 14.13 23.95
CA SER A 546 27.42 14.56 24.92
C SER A 546 27.76 13.96 26.27
N PHE A 547 27.57 14.74 27.33
CA PHE A 547 27.86 14.34 28.70
C PHE A 547 26.68 14.73 29.58
N ASP A 548 26.12 13.78 30.32
CA ASP A 548 24.95 13.97 31.18
C ASP A 548 23.78 14.70 30.48
N GLY A 549 23.50 14.32 29.21
CA GLY A 549 22.45 14.94 28.40
C GLY A 549 22.79 16.32 27.83
N VAL A 550 23.97 16.86 28.13
CA VAL A 550 24.40 18.16 27.62
C VAL A 550 25.44 17.97 26.51
N LEU A 551 25.13 18.51 25.30
CA LEU A 551 26.09 18.53 24.23
C LEU A 551 27.35 19.28 24.66
N SER A 552 28.48 18.58 24.60
CA SER A 552 29.79 19.21 24.81
C SER A 552 30.04 20.25 23.71
N PRO A 553 30.67 21.40 24.03
CA PRO A 553 31.11 22.35 23.02
C PRO A 553 32.22 21.79 22.11
N TYR A 554 32.70 20.58 22.37
CA TYR A 554 33.80 19.99 21.64
C TYR A 554 33.30 19.17 20.47
N GLU A 555 33.60 19.66 19.26
CA GLU A 555 33.47 18.95 18.02
C GLU A 555 34.86 18.56 17.50
N TYR A 556 35.00 17.32 17.08
CA TYR A 556 36.23 16.81 16.48
C TYR A 556 35.95 16.56 15.00
N HIS A 557 36.78 17.17 14.15
CA HIS A 557 36.72 16.96 12.70
C HIS A 557 37.77 15.93 12.30
N LEU A 558 37.31 14.76 11.91
CA LEU A 558 38.16 13.67 11.44
C LEU A 558 38.33 13.81 9.93
N PRO A 559 39.58 13.75 9.40
CA PRO A 559 39.81 13.97 7.97
C PRO A 559 39.23 12.84 7.11
N ALA A 560 38.97 13.12 5.85
CA ALA A 560 38.63 12.09 4.88
C ALA A 560 39.67 10.96 4.85
N ALA A 561 39.19 9.71 4.81
CA ALA A 561 40.03 8.52 4.79
C ALA A 561 39.48 7.49 3.79
N GLY A 562 40.17 7.30 2.66
CA GLY A 562 39.74 6.37 1.61
C GLY A 562 39.84 4.88 2.00
N ALA A 563 40.53 4.58 3.10
CA ALA A 563 40.61 3.25 3.69
C ALA A 563 40.25 3.33 5.18
N PHE A 564 39.89 2.20 5.79
CA PHE A 564 39.63 2.18 7.25
C PHE A 564 40.87 2.64 8.01
N CYS A 565 40.70 3.69 8.78
CA CYS A 565 41.73 4.22 9.66
C CYS A 565 41.20 4.29 11.11
N THR A 566 42.13 4.30 12.05
CA THR A 566 41.83 4.48 13.48
C THR A 566 42.47 5.78 13.93
N VAL A 567 41.68 6.68 14.46
CA VAL A 567 42.13 7.95 15.02
C VAL A 567 41.97 7.94 16.52
N TRP A 568 43.00 8.33 17.22
CA TRP A 568 42.99 8.54 18.64
C TRP A 568 42.82 10.01 18.95
N LEU A 569 41.75 10.33 19.67
CA LEU A 569 41.47 11.68 20.14
C LEU A 569 41.79 11.77 21.60
N ARG A 570 42.63 12.72 22.00
CA ARG A 570 42.80 13.07 23.38
C ARG A 570 41.69 14.02 23.77
N THR A 571 40.86 13.61 24.74
CA THR A 571 39.86 14.48 25.32
C THR A 571 40.54 15.31 26.42
N HIS A 572 40.20 16.59 26.51
CA HIS A 572 40.56 17.38 27.72
C HIS A 572 39.75 16.77 28.86
N SER A 573 40.39 16.53 30.00
CA SER A 573 39.80 15.86 31.16
C SER A 573 38.50 16.55 31.58
N HIS A 574 37.37 15.90 31.35
CA HIS A 574 36.07 16.33 31.81
C HIS A 574 35.64 15.42 32.97
N ARG A 575 35.23 16.00 34.06
CA ARG A 575 34.63 15.29 35.17
C ARG A 575 33.15 15.16 34.93
N PHE A 576 32.62 13.95 35.03
CA PHE A 576 31.21 13.64 34.92
C PHE A 576 30.71 13.12 36.24
N VAL A 577 29.56 13.63 36.63
CA VAL A 577 28.81 13.10 37.76
C VAL A 577 27.61 12.39 37.17
N LYS A 578 27.69 11.08 37.18
CA LYS A 578 26.70 10.07 36.96
C LYS A 578 26.97 9.12 35.89
#